data_55cfb149c237db1f23d1238c1f3a6d17
#
_entry.id   55cfb149c237db1f23d1238c1f3a6d17
#
_cell.length_a   1.000
_cell.length_b   1.000
_cell.length_c   1.000
_cell.angle_alpha   90.00
_cell.angle_beta   90.00
_cell.angle_gamma   90.00
#
_symmetry.space_group_name_H-M   'P 1'
#
loop_
_entity.id
_entity.type
_entity.pdbx_description
1 polymer ?
#
loop_
_entity_poly.entity_id
_entity_poly.type
_entity_poly.pdbx_seq_one_letter_code
_entity_poly.pdbx_strand_id
1 'polypeptide(L)'
;MLRADVAVVGGGPSGAAAAIALARAGRDVVLFDKARFPRDKCCGDGLTTGALRRYQRLGLRPDAVASWQTVTETWIRSPSGRTVRFPLPDTGGQFAAVARRVDLDAAFLDVARAAGVKVYDGHAVTSAAERHDLVALEVDGVGPVVARYVVAADGMWSPLRKKLGVTDEPGYLGEWHALRQYFTHVDGAAAHGLWVWFDADLLPGYAWSFPLPGGRANVGFGIHRSAGKPTHEMKGQWADLLQRPHIRSVLGADARPESPAKAWPIPARIATTCLVAGRVLFVGDAARATDTMTGEGIGQALETGELAAHAVIAGGPHRPALVAQRYQRQVVGGMGADDRLAALLSRTLRHRKGARAAVLVAGANDWTRRNFVRWMWEDYPRAVLATPHRWRRDMLHGPGAYRDELRATGTATPGAALGHPPAASSPASPLAEERPT
;
A
#
# COMPACT_ATOMS: atom_id res chain seq x y z
N MET A 1 15.06 27.33 -21.03
CA MET A 1 13.87 26.46 -21.17
C MET A 1 14.34 25.01 -21.16
N LEU A 2 13.93 24.23 -20.16
CA LEU A 2 14.27 22.83 -20.01
C LEU A 2 13.39 21.97 -20.95
N ARG A 3 13.99 20.98 -21.61
CA ARG A 3 13.29 20.03 -22.50
C ARG A 3 13.51 18.61 -22.05
N ALA A 4 12.49 17.76 -22.16
CA ALA A 4 12.56 16.34 -21.87
C ALA A 4 11.59 15.53 -22.76
N ASP A 5 11.81 14.23 -22.87
CA ASP A 5 10.81 13.34 -23.48
C ASP A 5 9.57 13.24 -22.59
N VAL A 6 9.79 13.07 -21.26
CA VAL A 6 8.72 12.94 -20.28
C VAL A 6 9.04 13.76 -19.04
N ALA A 7 8.07 14.58 -18.61
CA ALA A 7 8.10 15.20 -17.30
C ALA A 7 7.19 14.41 -16.33
N VAL A 8 7.71 14.07 -15.15
CA VAL A 8 6.97 13.42 -14.08
C VAL A 8 6.71 14.44 -12.98
N VAL A 9 5.47 14.59 -12.55
CA VAL A 9 5.08 15.55 -11.51
C VAL A 9 4.61 14.80 -10.27
N GLY A 10 5.46 14.79 -9.24
CA GLY A 10 5.32 14.05 -7.99
C GLY A 10 6.33 12.91 -7.86
N GLY A 11 7.16 12.94 -6.82
CA GLY A 11 8.21 11.96 -6.50
C GLY A 11 7.77 10.85 -5.54
N GLY A 12 6.44 10.63 -5.41
CA GLY A 12 5.92 9.47 -4.66
C GLY A 12 6.06 8.15 -5.44
N PRO A 13 5.55 7.03 -4.90
CA PRO A 13 5.72 5.70 -5.50
C PRO A 13 5.34 5.61 -6.97
N SER A 14 4.24 6.22 -7.38
CA SER A 14 3.78 6.17 -8.78
C SER A 14 4.68 6.95 -9.74
N GLY A 15 5.11 8.15 -9.32
CA GLY A 15 5.98 8.98 -10.16
C GLY A 15 7.38 8.41 -10.26
N ALA A 16 7.97 7.98 -9.15
CA ALA A 16 9.29 7.35 -9.15
C ALA A 16 9.29 6.05 -9.98
N ALA A 17 8.24 5.21 -9.86
CA ALA A 17 8.11 4.00 -10.67
C ALA A 17 8.05 4.32 -12.18
N ALA A 18 7.24 5.30 -12.56
CA ALA A 18 7.16 5.75 -13.96
C ALA A 18 8.51 6.29 -14.46
N ALA A 19 9.16 7.14 -13.66
CA ALA A 19 10.43 7.76 -14.03
C ALA A 19 11.54 6.72 -14.21
N ILE A 20 11.66 5.75 -13.28
CA ILE A 20 12.65 4.65 -13.37
C ILE A 20 12.42 3.82 -14.63
N ALA A 21 11.16 3.41 -14.90
CA ALA A 21 10.83 2.59 -16.05
C ALA A 21 11.12 3.32 -17.38
N LEU A 22 10.79 4.59 -17.46
CA LEU A 22 11.07 5.43 -18.64
C LEU A 22 12.57 5.65 -18.85
N ALA A 23 13.31 6.00 -17.80
CA ALA A 23 14.76 6.22 -17.90
C ALA A 23 15.51 4.95 -18.31
N ARG A 24 15.16 3.79 -17.76
CA ARG A 24 15.71 2.49 -18.16
C ARG A 24 15.41 2.11 -19.61
N ALA A 25 14.34 2.67 -20.19
CA ALA A 25 14.02 2.54 -21.61
C ALA A 25 14.68 3.62 -22.49
N GLY A 26 15.66 4.35 -21.96
CA GLY A 26 16.45 5.37 -22.69
C GLY A 26 15.69 6.67 -22.96
N ARG A 27 14.64 7.00 -22.20
CA ARG A 27 13.93 8.27 -22.33
C ARG A 27 14.61 9.35 -21.49
N ASP A 28 14.67 10.57 -22.00
CA ASP A 28 15.08 11.73 -21.19
C ASP A 28 13.93 12.12 -20.25
N VAL A 29 14.15 11.93 -18.94
CA VAL A 29 13.12 12.09 -17.89
C VAL A 29 13.53 13.15 -16.90
N VAL A 30 12.63 14.09 -16.66
CA VAL A 30 12.72 15.04 -15.55
C VAL A 30 11.60 14.78 -14.56
N LEU A 31 11.90 14.83 -13.27
CA LEU A 31 10.93 14.63 -12.20
C LEU A 31 10.92 15.86 -11.28
N PHE A 32 9.73 16.39 -11.02
CA PHE A 32 9.50 17.51 -10.11
C PHE A 32 8.65 17.08 -8.93
N ASP A 33 9.05 17.46 -7.72
CA ASP A 33 8.18 17.37 -6.53
C ASP A 33 8.24 18.68 -5.75
N LYS A 34 7.08 19.13 -5.25
CA LYS A 34 7.00 20.35 -4.45
C LYS A 34 7.67 20.25 -3.08
N ALA A 35 7.80 19.01 -2.56
CA ALA A 35 8.46 18.75 -1.29
C ALA A 35 9.91 18.37 -1.51
N ARG A 36 10.78 18.73 -0.55
CA ARG A 36 12.15 18.20 -0.46
C ARG A 36 12.14 16.86 0.26
N PHE A 37 12.92 15.91 -0.22
CA PHE A 37 13.08 14.60 0.39
C PHE A 37 14.28 14.55 1.33
N PRO A 38 14.20 13.80 2.46
CA PRO A 38 13.08 12.92 2.88
C PRO A 38 11.87 13.71 3.40
N ARG A 39 10.65 13.25 3.09
CA ARG A 39 9.40 13.87 3.52
C ARG A 39 8.41 12.84 4.06
N ASP A 40 7.60 13.23 5.05
CA ASP A 40 6.49 12.40 5.52
C ASP A 40 5.29 12.46 4.56
N LYS A 41 4.56 11.36 4.46
CA LYS A 41 3.27 11.26 3.79
C LYS A 41 2.33 10.44 4.67
N CYS A 42 1.14 10.93 4.96
CA CYS A 42 0.15 10.16 5.73
C CYS A 42 -0.18 8.85 5.02
N CYS A 43 0.09 7.72 5.69
CA CYS A 43 -0.04 6.36 5.16
C CYS A 43 -0.06 5.37 6.33
N GLY A 44 -0.60 4.16 6.12
CA GLY A 44 -0.45 3.02 7.04
C GLY A 44 0.94 2.36 6.97
N ASP A 45 1.76 2.71 5.95
CA ASP A 45 3.13 2.21 5.74
C ASP A 45 3.25 0.71 5.42
N GLY A 46 2.14 -0.02 5.31
CA GLY A 46 2.12 -1.42 4.93
C GLY A 46 2.50 -1.63 3.46
N LEU A 47 3.27 -2.67 3.18
CA LEU A 47 3.70 -3.07 1.85
C LEU A 47 3.19 -4.47 1.55
N THR A 48 2.35 -4.58 0.53
CA THR A 48 1.81 -5.85 0.04
C THR A 48 2.85 -6.63 -0.76
N THR A 49 2.66 -7.93 -0.94
CA THR A 49 3.52 -8.76 -1.81
C THR A 49 3.59 -8.19 -3.22
N GLY A 50 2.47 -7.68 -3.72
CA GLY A 50 2.40 -7.00 -5.02
C GLY A 50 3.31 -5.78 -5.09
N ALA A 51 3.28 -4.93 -4.05
CA ALA A 51 4.14 -3.76 -3.93
C ALA A 51 5.62 -4.16 -3.80
N LEU A 52 5.95 -5.14 -2.95
CA LEU A 52 7.32 -5.62 -2.74
C LEU A 52 7.96 -6.13 -4.04
N ARG A 53 7.22 -6.93 -4.83
CA ARG A 53 7.71 -7.42 -6.13
C ARG A 53 7.95 -6.30 -7.14
N ARG A 54 7.15 -5.23 -7.11
CA ARG A 54 7.34 -4.07 -7.98
C ARG A 54 8.56 -3.27 -7.56
N TYR A 55 8.74 -3.02 -6.26
CA TYR A 55 9.93 -2.37 -5.72
C TYR A 55 11.20 -3.14 -6.08
N GLN A 56 11.19 -4.47 -5.91
CA GLN A 56 12.33 -5.33 -6.28
C GLN A 56 12.67 -5.21 -7.77
N ARG A 57 11.69 -5.32 -8.67
CA ARG A 57 11.92 -5.16 -10.12
C ARG A 57 12.45 -3.78 -10.48
N LEU A 58 11.98 -2.76 -9.79
CA LEU A 58 12.42 -1.38 -9.97
C LEU A 58 13.74 -1.07 -9.26
N GLY A 59 14.32 -2.04 -8.54
CA GLY A 59 15.67 -1.97 -7.99
C GLY A 59 15.77 -1.37 -6.59
N LEU A 60 14.64 -1.16 -5.87
CA LEU A 60 14.70 -0.81 -4.45
C LEU A 60 15.14 -2.03 -3.65
N ARG A 61 16.06 -1.84 -2.74
CA ARG A 61 16.55 -2.87 -1.81
C ARG A 61 16.03 -2.59 -0.39
N PRO A 62 15.65 -3.64 0.36
CA PRO A 62 15.20 -3.49 1.75
C PRO A 62 16.22 -2.79 2.67
N ASP A 63 17.50 -3.10 2.49
CA ASP A 63 18.60 -2.55 3.28
C ASP A 63 18.86 -1.05 3.05
N ALA A 64 18.35 -0.48 1.96
CA ALA A 64 18.38 0.95 1.69
C ALA A 64 17.30 1.74 2.46
N VAL A 65 16.37 1.07 3.15
CA VAL A 65 15.24 1.71 3.84
C VAL A 65 15.36 1.52 5.34
N ALA A 66 15.76 2.55 6.07
CA ALA A 66 16.11 2.47 7.50
C ALA A 66 14.98 1.92 8.40
N SER A 67 13.72 2.19 8.06
CA SER A 67 12.55 1.72 8.83
C SER A 67 11.92 0.43 8.28
N TRP A 68 12.64 -0.33 7.46
CA TRP A 68 12.11 -1.57 6.90
C TRP A 68 11.90 -2.64 7.97
N GLN A 69 10.67 -3.12 8.09
CA GLN A 69 10.29 -4.20 8.99
C GLN A 69 9.58 -5.30 8.21
N THR A 70 10.19 -6.46 8.09
CA THR A 70 9.53 -7.65 7.50
C THR A 70 8.46 -8.16 8.45
N VAL A 71 7.29 -8.48 7.90
CA VAL A 71 6.16 -9.04 8.64
C VAL A 71 6.01 -10.53 8.28
N THR A 72 5.87 -11.38 9.29
CA THR A 72 5.73 -12.83 9.13
C THR A 72 4.33 -13.35 9.44
N GLU A 73 3.49 -12.51 10.04
CA GLU A 73 2.12 -12.88 10.41
C GLU A 73 1.18 -11.69 10.48
N THR A 74 -0.08 -11.95 10.19
CA THR A 74 -1.17 -10.99 10.33
C THR A 74 -2.22 -11.53 11.30
N TRP A 75 -2.68 -10.70 12.20
CA TRP A 75 -3.75 -11.00 13.15
C TRP A 75 -5.00 -10.21 12.79
N ILE A 76 -6.12 -10.87 12.66
CA ILE A 76 -7.39 -10.24 12.33
C ILE A 76 -8.41 -10.54 13.42
N ARG A 77 -8.97 -9.47 14.00
CA ARG A 77 -10.08 -9.55 14.95
C ARG A 77 -11.39 -9.22 14.26
N SER A 78 -12.33 -10.15 14.36
CA SER A 78 -13.68 -9.98 13.80
C SER A 78 -14.57 -9.09 14.67
N PRO A 79 -15.72 -8.61 14.15
CA PRO A 79 -16.68 -7.80 14.94
C PRO A 79 -17.31 -8.54 16.13
N SER A 80 -17.14 -9.86 16.22
CA SER A 80 -17.59 -10.66 17.38
C SER A 80 -16.51 -10.89 18.43
N GLY A 81 -15.32 -10.30 18.25
CA GLY A 81 -14.20 -10.45 19.19
C GLY A 81 -13.28 -11.64 18.89
N ARG A 82 -13.65 -12.53 17.96
CA ARG A 82 -12.78 -13.65 17.56
C ARG A 82 -11.54 -13.12 16.85
N THR A 83 -10.36 -13.47 17.37
CA THR A 83 -9.07 -13.17 16.75
C THR A 83 -8.53 -14.42 16.05
N VAL A 84 -8.04 -14.25 14.83
CA VAL A 84 -7.46 -15.32 14.00
C VAL A 84 -6.06 -14.90 13.56
N ARG A 85 -5.10 -15.81 13.72
CA ARG A 85 -3.74 -15.67 13.21
C ARG A 85 -3.66 -16.18 11.77
N PHE A 86 -3.04 -15.41 10.91
CA PHE A 86 -2.76 -15.73 9.52
C PHE A 86 -1.24 -15.67 9.31
N PRO A 87 -0.53 -16.80 9.45
CA PRO A 87 0.90 -16.85 9.17
C PRO A 87 1.13 -16.61 7.67
N LEU A 88 2.11 -15.78 7.33
CA LEU A 88 2.57 -15.61 5.96
C LEU A 88 3.38 -16.83 5.53
N PRO A 89 3.44 -17.15 4.22
CA PRO A 89 4.17 -18.32 3.75
C PRO A 89 5.67 -18.22 4.08
N ASP A 90 6.26 -19.37 4.41
CA ASP A 90 7.70 -19.56 4.66
C ASP A 90 8.47 -20.10 3.44
N THR A 91 7.88 -20.00 2.25
CA THR A 91 8.45 -20.49 0.97
C THR A 91 9.67 -19.72 0.47
N GLY A 92 10.21 -18.88 1.34
CA GLY A 92 11.34 -17.98 1.07
C GLY A 92 10.90 -16.64 0.48
N GLY A 93 11.68 -15.59 0.79
CA GLY A 93 11.35 -14.21 0.43
C GLY A 93 10.35 -13.54 1.38
N GLN A 94 9.95 -12.32 1.05
CA GLN A 94 9.07 -11.49 1.86
C GLN A 94 7.67 -11.39 1.22
N PHE A 95 6.62 -11.60 2.01
CA PHE A 95 5.23 -11.48 1.57
C PHE A 95 4.57 -10.19 2.07
N ALA A 96 5.08 -9.60 3.13
CA ALA A 96 4.66 -8.32 3.65
C ALA A 96 5.82 -7.62 4.35
N ALA A 97 5.80 -6.30 4.33
CA ALA A 97 6.69 -5.46 5.11
C ALA A 97 5.99 -4.17 5.54
N VAL A 98 6.60 -3.46 6.48
CA VAL A 98 6.20 -2.10 6.86
C VAL A 98 7.42 -1.20 6.72
N ALA A 99 7.25 -0.02 6.16
CA ALA A 99 8.32 0.97 6.04
C ALA A 99 7.75 2.38 6.06
N ARG A 100 8.29 3.24 6.91
CA ARG A 100 7.86 4.65 6.99
C ARG A 100 8.06 5.34 5.64
N ARG A 101 7.05 6.05 5.19
CA ARG A 101 7.08 6.75 3.90
C ARG A 101 8.21 7.78 3.80
N VAL A 102 8.70 8.30 4.91
CA VAL A 102 9.84 9.22 4.93
C VAL A 102 11.10 8.54 4.42
N ASP A 103 11.35 7.30 4.81
CA ASP A 103 12.52 6.53 4.41
C ASP A 103 12.32 5.84 3.05
N LEU A 104 11.14 5.22 2.87
CA LEU A 104 10.79 4.47 1.67
C LEU A 104 10.79 5.33 0.42
N ASP A 105 10.11 6.50 0.47
CA ASP A 105 10.01 7.38 -0.70
C ASP A 105 11.35 8.01 -1.04
N ALA A 106 12.18 8.37 -0.03
CA ALA A 106 13.52 8.91 -0.25
C ALA A 106 14.44 7.87 -0.92
N ALA A 107 14.52 6.66 -0.37
CA ALA A 107 15.32 5.58 -0.94
C ALA A 107 14.87 5.22 -2.38
N PHE A 108 13.57 5.25 -2.64
CA PHE A 108 13.07 4.95 -3.98
C PHE A 108 13.34 6.09 -4.99
N LEU A 109 13.36 7.34 -4.52
CA LEU A 109 13.77 8.47 -5.35
C LEU A 109 15.27 8.43 -5.68
N ASP A 110 16.10 7.89 -4.78
CA ASP A 110 17.53 7.66 -5.05
C ASP A 110 17.74 6.58 -6.11
N VAL A 111 16.89 5.55 -6.15
CA VAL A 111 16.86 4.59 -7.27
C VAL A 111 16.53 5.29 -8.59
N ALA A 112 15.61 6.26 -8.59
CA ALA A 112 15.30 7.05 -9.80
C ALA A 112 16.51 7.90 -10.23
N ARG A 113 17.20 8.56 -9.30
CA ARG A 113 18.44 9.31 -9.57
C ARG A 113 19.54 8.39 -10.18
N ALA A 114 19.73 7.23 -9.58
CA ALA A 114 20.68 6.23 -10.07
C ALA A 114 20.32 5.68 -11.46
N ALA A 115 19.03 5.66 -11.82
CA ALA A 115 18.59 5.30 -13.16
C ALA A 115 18.75 6.43 -14.21
N GLY A 116 19.28 7.59 -13.83
CA GLY A 116 19.52 8.73 -14.73
C GLY A 116 18.39 9.74 -14.80
N VAL A 117 17.39 9.66 -13.91
CA VAL A 117 16.32 10.66 -13.83
C VAL A 117 16.86 11.97 -13.25
N LYS A 118 16.61 13.08 -13.94
CA LYS A 118 16.90 14.43 -13.41
C LYS A 118 15.82 14.83 -12.40
N VAL A 119 16.13 14.76 -11.10
CA VAL A 119 15.17 15.00 -10.03
C VAL A 119 15.33 16.42 -9.48
N TYR A 120 14.23 17.15 -9.47
CA TYR A 120 14.07 18.50 -8.92
C TYR A 120 13.05 18.45 -7.77
N ASP A 121 13.49 18.09 -6.58
CA ASP A 121 12.68 18.12 -5.38
C ASP A 121 12.74 19.48 -4.67
N GLY A 122 11.63 19.92 -4.11
CA GLY A 122 11.43 21.30 -3.62
C GLY A 122 10.96 22.28 -4.70
N HIS A 123 10.53 21.80 -5.86
CA HIS A 123 10.12 22.61 -7.01
C HIS A 123 8.69 22.26 -7.45
N ALA A 124 7.76 23.15 -7.20
CA ALA A 124 6.34 22.95 -7.52
C ALA A 124 6.03 23.25 -8.98
N VAL A 125 5.20 22.42 -9.63
CA VAL A 125 4.62 22.74 -10.93
C VAL A 125 3.44 23.69 -10.72
N THR A 126 3.56 24.93 -11.17
CA THR A 126 2.60 26.00 -10.97
C THR A 126 1.62 26.17 -12.11
N SER A 127 1.97 25.74 -13.33
CA SER A 127 1.12 25.78 -14.51
C SER A 127 1.33 24.55 -15.40
N ALA A 128 0.31 24.15 -16.15
CA ALA A 128 0.38 23.13 -17.17
C ALA A 128 -0.60 23.45 -18.30
N ALA A 129 -0.13 23.39 -19.54
CA ALA A 129 -0.95 23.59 -20.71
C ALA A 129 -0.51 22.68 -21.85
N GLU A 130 -1.44 22.00 -22.49
CA GLU A 130 -1.17 21.25 -23.72
C GLU A 130 -0.96 22.21 -24.89
N ARG A 131 0.08 21.98 -25.67
CA ARG A 131 0.45 22.75 -26.83
C ARG A 131 0.72 21.79 -27.99
N HIS A 132 -0.10 21.79 -29.00
CA HIS A 132 0.04 20.99 -30.23
C HIS A 132 0.64 19.58 -30.03
N ASP A 133 1.96 19.46 -29.94
CA ASP A 133 2.71 18.20 -29.80
C ASP A 133 3.50 18.06 -28.49
N LEU A 134 3.36 19.01 -27.57
CA LEU A 134 4.07 19.09 -26.29
C LEU A 134 3.12 19.51 -25.16
N VAL A 135 3.57 19.29 -23.93
CA VAL A 135 3.00 19.90 -22.72
C VAL A 135 3.98 20.92 -22.18
N ALA A 136 3.53 22.16 -22.02
CA ALA A 136 4.28 23.23 -21.38
C ALA A 136 3.94 23.27 -19.89
N LEU A 137 4.98 23.31 -19.06
CA LEU A 137 4.87 23.43 -17.61
C LEU A 137 5.63 24.68 -17.15
N GLU A 138 5.13 25.35 -16.12
CA GLU A 138 5.89 26.31 -15.33
C GLU A 138 6.25 25.67 -13.99
N VAL A 139 7.52 25.72 -13.64
CA VAL A 139 8.07 25.08 -12.44
C VAL A 139 8.76 26.12 -11.58
N ASP A 140 8.33 26.23 -10.35
CA ASP A 140 8.86 27.20 -9.39
C ASP A 140 10.36 26.98 -9.17
N GLY A 141 11.14 28.09 -9.28
CA GLY A 141 12.60 28.06 -9.17
C GLY A 141 13.37 27.42 -10.34
N VAL A 142 12.66 26.86 -11.37
CA VAL A 142 13.27 26.25 -12.56
C VAL A 142 12.87 27.03 -13.83
N GLY A 143 11.65 27.58 -13.87
CA GLY A 143 11.09 28.28 -15.02
C GLY A 143 10.38 27.34 -16.00
N PRO A 144 10.28 27.70 -17.29
CA PRO A 144 9.52 26.98 -18.29
C PRO A 144 10.18 25.65 -18.67
N VAL A 145 9.35 24.59 -18.69
CA VAL A 145 9.70 23.22 -19.05
C VAL A 145 8.75 22.74 -20.14
N VAL A 146 9.25 22.05 -21.15
CA VAL A 146 8.43 21.42 -22.18
C VAL A 146 8.75 19.94 -22.28
N ALA A 147 7.72 19.08 -22.37
CA ALA A 147 7.85 17.64 -22.51
C ALA A 147 6.84 17.10 -23.53
N ARG A 148 7.18 15.97 -24.17
CA ARG A 148 6.24 15.28 -25.09
C ARG A 148 5.06 14.65 -24.34
N TYR A 149 5.31 14.15 -23.15
CA TYR A 149 4.30 13.61 -22.26
C TYR A 149 4.54 14.10 -20.81
N VAL A 150 3.47 14.11 -20.04
CA VAL A 150 3.52 14.34 -18.60
C VAL A 150 2.90 13.14 -17.88
N VAL A 151 3.58 12.62 -16.86
CA VAL A 151 3.02 11.69 -15.89
C VAL A 151 2.64 12.48 -14.65
N ALA A 152 1.34 12.64 -14.42
CA ALA A 152 0.79 13.36 -13.28
C ALA A 152 0.64 12.42 -12.08
N ALA A 153 1.63 12.46 -11.18
CA ALA A 153 1.73 11.68 -9.94
C ALA A 153 1.57 12.58 -8.69
N ASP A 154 0.82 13.68 -8.82
CA ASP A 154 0.73 14.80 -7.88
C ASP A 154 -0.29 14.57 -6.75
N GLY A 155 -0.74 13.33 -6.58
CA GLY A 155 -1.45 12.83 -5.41
C GLY A 155 -2.93 13.15 -5.39
N MET A 156 -3.56 12.96 -4.22
CA MET A 156 -5.00 13.05 -4.01
C MET A 156 -5.61 14.37 -4.51
N TRP A 157 -4.96 15.48 -4.27
CA TRP A 157 -5.47 16.82 -4.63
C TRP A 157 -5.21 17.22 -6.07
N SER A 158 -4.30 16.52 -6.73
CA SER A 158 -3.83 16.70 -8.12
C SER A 158 -4.08 18.10 -8.69
N PRO A 159 -3.21 19.08 -8.44
CA PRO A 159 -3.29 20.39 -9.06
C PRO A 159 -3.32 20.33 -10.58
N LEU A 160 -2.65 19.34 -11.19
CA LEU A 160 -2.64 19.15 -12.64
C LEU A 160 -4.01 18.82 -13.22
N ARG A 161 -4.80 17.97 -12.55
CA ARG A 161 -6.18 17.70 -12.97
C ARG A 161 -6.99 18.99 -13.08
N LYS A 162 -6.89 19.84 -12.05
CA LYS A 162 -7.60 21.14 -12.02
C LYS A 162 -7.13 22.07 -13.14
N LYS A 163 -5.81 22.18 -13.34
CA LYS A 163 -5.21 23.07 -14.35
C LYS A 163 -5.56 22.65 -15.79
N LEU A 164 -5.77 21.35 -16.00
CA LEU A 164 -6.13 20.78 -17.29
C LEU A 164 -7.65 20.67 -17.50
N GLY A 165 -8.46 21.22 -16.61
CA GLY A 165 -9.92 21.20 -16.70
C GLY A 165 -10.55 19.82 -16.50
N VAL A 166 -9.78 18.86 -15.97
CA VAL A 166 -10.30 17.56 -15.55
C VAL A 166 -10.88 17.71 -14.16
N THR A 167 -12.11 18.20 -14.09
CA THR A 167 -12.78 18.56 -12.85
C THR A 167 -13.27 17.31 -12.13
N ASP A 168 -13.10 17.32 -10.81
CA ASP A 168 -13.75 16.39 -9.90
C ASP A 168 -15.13 16.93 -9.49
N GLU A 169 -15.97 16.07 -8.92
CA GLU A 169 -17.20 16.51 -8.26
C GLU A 169 -16.87 17.54 -7.18
N PRO A 170 -17.61 18.63 -7.07
CA PRO A 170 -17.43 19.61 -6.01
C PRO A 170 -17.43 18.92 -4.62
N GLY A 171 -16.42 19.22 -3.79
CA GLY A 171 -16.32 18.64 -2.45
C GLY A 171 -15.84 17.18 -2.40
N TYR A 172 -15.32 16.63 -3.50
CA TYR A 172 -14.74 15.29 -3.48
C TYR A 172 -13.57 15.18 -2.51
N LEU A 173 -13.71 14.29 -1.53
CA LEU A 173 -12.75 14.02 -0.46
C LEU A 173 -12.35 12.54 -0.38
N GLY A 174 -12.41 11.81 -1.49
CA GLY A 174 -12.10 10.37 -1.55
C GLY A 174 -13.23 9.47 -1.04
N GLU A 175 -13.05 8.19 -1.19
CA GLU A 175 -13.94 7.13 -0.71
C GLU A 175 -13.65 6.74 0.74
N TRP A 176 -12.40 6.92 1.19
CA TRP A 176 -11.97 6.65 2.54
C TRP A 176 -11.42 7.91 3.24
N HIS A 177 -11.56 7.93 4.55
CA HIS A 177 -10.80 8.82 5.43
C HIS A 177 -10.03 7.96 6.42
N ALA A 178 -8.73 8.19 6.49
CA ALA A 178 -7.85 7.50 7.44
C ALA A 178 -7.23 8.49 8.42
N LEU A 179 -7.03 8.04 9.65
CA LEU A 179 -6.24 8.73 10.66
C LEU A 179 -5.17 7.76 11.14
N ARG A 180 -3.92 8.23 11.21
CA ARG A 180 -2.80 7.43 11.74
C ARG A 180 -1.95 8.24 12.71
N GLN A 181 -1.29 7.53 13.61
CA GLN A 181 -0.33 8.06 14.55
C GLN A 181 0.80 7.06 14.75
N TYR A 182 2.04 7.53 14.85
CA TYR A 182 3.14 6.67 15.25
C TYR A 182 3.16 6.52 16.76
N PHE A 183 3.48 5.31 17.22
CA PHE A 183 3.65 4.95 18.61
C PHE A 183 5.07 4.44 18.85
N THR A 184 5.57 4.67 20.06
CA THR A 184 6.83 4.14 20.59
C THR A 184 6.55 3.37 21.88
N HIS A 185 7.55 2.59 22.35
CA HIS A 185 7.41 1.69 23.51
C HIS A 185 6.29 0.66 23.32
N VAL A 186 6.11 0.20 22.08
CA VAL A 186 5.19 -0.89 21.79
C VAL A 186 5.90 -2.19 22.13
N ASP A 187 5.49 -2.84 23.21
CA ASP A 187 6.08 -4.06 23.77
C ASP A 187 5.10 -5.25 23.79
N GLY A 188 3.84 -5.00 23.45
CA GLY A 188 2.84 -6.05 23.30
C GLY A 188 2.98 -6.83 21.97
N ALA A 189 1.96 -7.64 21.66
CA ALA A 189 1.95 -8.46 20.45
C ALA A 189 2.06 -7.65 19.13
N ALA A 190 1.71 -6.36 19.18
CA ALA A 190 1.85 -5.43 18.06
C ALA A 190 3.32 -5.11 17.70
N ALA A 191 4.29 -5.42 18.57
CA ALA A 191 5.71 -5.24 18.28
C ALA A 191 6.23 -6.20 17.20
N HIS A 192 5.57 -7.34 17.00
CA HIS A 192 6.04 -8.42 16.14
C HIS A 192 5.08 -8.78 14.99
N GLY A 193 3.76 -8.62 15.21
CA GLY A 193 2.72 -8.99 14.26
C GLY A 193 1.96 -7.77 13.74
N LEU A 194 1.44 -7.90 12.52
CA LEU A 194 0.53 -6.92 11.95
C LEU A 194 -0.90 -7.21 12.43
N TRP A 195 -1.55 -6.20 12.99
CA TRP A 195 -2.89 -6.32 13.56
C TRP A 195 -3.92 -5.52 12.78
N VAL A 196 -5.09 -6.13 12.56
CA VAL A 196 -6.27 -5.51 11.94
C VAL A 196 -7.49 -5.82 12.81
N TRP A 197 -8.24 -4.78 13.19
CA TRP A 197 -9.46 -4.88 13.98
C TRP A 197 -10.67 -4.40 13.18
N PHE A 198 -11.57 -5.32 12.88
CA PHE A 198 -12.89 -5.02 12.31
C PHE A 198 -13.89 -4.81 13.44
N ASP A 199 -13.78 -3.72 14.17
CA ASP A 199 -14.76 -3.37 15.21
C ASP A 199 -16.08 -2.97 14.55
N ALA A 200 -17.21 -3.36 15.17
CA ALA A 200 -18.53 -3.28 14.55
C ALA A 200 -18.95 -1.86 14.17
N ASP A 201 -18.49 -0.88 14.92
CA ASP A 201 -18.75 0.54 14.69
C ASP A 201 -17.85 1.17 13.60
N LEU A 202 -16.79 0.50 13.18
CA LEU A 202 -15.92 0.94 12.09
C LEU A 202 -16.36 0.45 10.72
N LEU A 203 -17.14 -0.63 10.64
CA LEU A 203 -17.48 -1.31 9.39
C LEU A 203 -18.08 -0.37 8.32
N PRO A 204 -17.66 -0.55 7.06
CA PRO A 204 -16.72 -1.51 6.49
C PRO A 204 -15.26 -1.16 6.72
N GLY A 205 -14.95 -0.08 7.45
CA GLY A 205 -13.62 0.30 7.85
C GLY A 205 -13.02 -0.60 8.92
N TYR A 206 -11.80 -0.29 9.32
CA TYR A 206 -11.02 -1.07 10.28
C TYR A 206 -9.97 -0.21 10.97
N ALA A 207 -9.47 -0.69 12.12
CA ALA A 207 -8.28 -0.16 12.77
C ALA A 207 -7.09 -1.09 12.53
N TRP A 208 -5.88 -0.57 12.63
CA TRP A 208 -4.64 -1.34 12.43
C TRP A 208 -3.55 -0.95 13.42
N SER A 209 -2.59 -1.87 13.60
CA SER A 209 -1.26 -1.61 14.15
C SER A 209 -0.24 -2.37 13.32
N PHE A 210 0.66 -1.64 12.70
CA PHE A 210 1.70 -2.17 11.81
C PHE A 210 3.06 -1.95 12.46
N PRO A 211 3.82 -3.03 12.73
CA PRO A 211 5.08 -2.95 13.46
C PRO A 211 6.15 -2.19 12.69
N LEU A 212 6.96 -1.46 13.41
CA LEU A 212 8.15 -0.77 12.92
C LEU A 212 9.35 -1.11 13.82
N PRO A 213 10.60 -0.98 13.33
CA PRO A 213 11.78 -1.28 14.12
C PRO A 213 11.86 -0.48 15.43
N GLY A 214 12.47 -1.06 16.45
CA GLY A 214 12.77 -0.38 17.71
C GLY A 214 11.55 -0.16 18.62
N GLY A 215 10.62 -1.12 18.69
CA GLY A 215 9.43 -1.02 19.54
C GLY A 215 8.50 0.12 19.14
N ARG A 216 8.37 0.34 17.83
CA ARG A 216 7.46 1.33 17.24
C ARG A 216 6.34 0.66 16.45
N ALA A 217 5.26 1.40 16.23
CA ALA A 217 4.18 0.98 15.34
C ALA A 217 3.51 2.18 14.66
N ASN A 218 3.02 1.96 13.44
CA ASN A 218 2.04 2.82 12.80
C ASN A 218 0.65 2.32 13.19
N VAL A 219 -0.06 3.07 14.01
CA VAL A 219 -1.39 2.73 14.50
C VAL A 219 -2.40 3.70 13.90
N GLY A 220 -3.54 3.19 13.47
CA GLY A 220 -4.54 4.04 12.87
C GLY A 220 -5.88 3.35 12.64
N PHE A 221 -6.79 4.07 12.02
CA PHE A 221 -8.05 3.53 11.53
C PHE A 221 -8.51 4.23 10.26
N GLY A 222 -9.28 3.54 9.46
CA GLY A 222 -9.93 4.07 8.27
C GLY A 222 -11.45 3.91 8.34
N ILE A 223 -12.15 4.93 7.85
CA ILE A 223 -13.61 4.93 7.70
C ILE A 223 -13.93 5.06 6.21
N HIS A 224 -14.74 4.16 5.70
CA HIS A 224 -15.30 4.31 4.37
C HIS A 224 -16.44 5.34 4.41
N ARG A 225 -16.46 6.31 3.50
CA ARG A 225 -17.46 7.40 3.49
C ARG A 225 -18.90 6.91 3.40
N SER A 226 -19.13 5.74 2.79
CA SER A 226 -20.46 5.13 2.76
C SER A 226 -21.01 4.73 4.14
N ALA A 227 -20.21 4.77 5.19
CA ALA A 227 -20.67 4.58 6.57
C ALA A 227 -21.46 5.79 7.12
N GLY A 228 -21.46 6.92 6.40
CA GLY A 228 -22.22 8.13 6.78
C GLY A 228 -21.64 8.86 8.01
N LYS A 229 -20.44 8.49 8.46
CA LYS A 229 -19.81 9.12 9.65
C LYS A 229 -19.14 10.43 9.27
N PRO A 230 -19.38 11.51 10.03
CA PRO A 230 -18.75 12.79 9.81
C PRO A 230 -17.25 12.75 10.13
N THR A 231 -16.43 13.40 9.31
CA THR A 231 -14.98 13.43 9.51
C THR A 231 -14.53 14.21 10.75
N HIS A 232 -15.35 15.15 11.24
CA HIS A 232 -15.04 15.89 12.47
C HIS A 232 -15.10 15.03 13.74
N GLU A 233 -15.81 13.90 13.71
CA GLU A 233 -15.88 12.94 14.81
C GLU A 233 -14.65 12.02 14.91
N MET A 234 -13.81 11.97 13.86
CA MET A 234 -12.66 11.04 13.82
C MET A 234 -11.69 11.21 15.00
N LYS A 235 -11.51 12.42 15.53
CA LYS A 235 -10.64 12.64 16.71
C LYS A 235 -11.20 11.98 17.95
N GLY A 236 -12.51 12.10 18.20
CA GLY A 236 -13.19 11.44 19.33
C GLY A 236 -13.15 9.92 19.18
N GLN A 237 -13.42 9.41 17.98
CA GLN A 237 -13.35 7.99 17.68
C GLN A 237 -11.93 7.43 17.86
N TRP A 238 -10.90 8.19 17.50
CA TRP A 238 -9.51 7.83 17.74
C TRP A 238 -9.19 7.70 19.23
N ALA A 239 -9.61 8.67 20.04
CA ALA A 239 -9.42 8.62 21.48
C ALA A 239 -10.12 7.40 22.12
N ASP A 240 -11.35 7.10 21.68
CA ASP A 240 -12.09 5.91 22.12
C ASP A 240 -11.36 4.60 21.72
N LEU A 241 -10.93 4.48 20.47
CA LEU A 241 -10.21 3.31 19.97
C LEU A 241 -8.98 2.98 20.81
N LEU A 242 -8.19 3.99 21.17
CA LEU A 242 -6.99 3.82 21.98
C LEU A 242 -7.30 3.36 23.42
N GLN A 243 -8.51 3.56 23.93
CA GLN A 243 -8.93 3.10 25.26
C GLN A 243 -9.50 1.67 25.24
N ARG A 244 -9.77 1.09 24.07
CA ARG A 244 -10.35 -0.26 23.96
C ARG A 244 -9.41 -1.31 24.53
N PRO A 245 -9.85 -2.16 25.49
CA PRO A 245 -8.96 -3.12 26.15
C PRO A 245 -8.21 -4.03 25.19
N HIS A 246 -8.86 -4.48 24.10
CA HIS A 246 -8.26 -5.37 23.11
C HIS A 246 -7.21 -4.67 22.21
N ILE A 247 -7.23 -3.36 22.06
CA ILE A 247 -6.19 -2.58 21.39
C ILE A 247 -5.03 -2.30 22.34
N ARG A 248 -5.34 -1.82 23.54
CA ARG A 248 -4.33 -1.54 24.57
C ARG A 248 -3.50 -2.76 24.94
N SER A 249 -4.12 -3.92 25.14
CA SER A 249 -3.41 -5.16 25.48
C SER A 249 -2.46 -5.61 24.38
N VAL A 250 -2.76 -5.31 23.11
CA VAL A 250 -1.92 -5.67 21.96
C VAL A 250 -0.78 -4.68 21.76
N LEU A 251 -1.00 -3.39 22.02
CA LEU A 251 0.06 -2.37 21.95
C LEU A 251 1.05 -2.48 23.11
N GLY A 252 0.60 -2.85 24.29
CA GLY A 252 1.39 -2.87 25.52
C GLY A 252 1.07 -1.69 26.45
N ALA A 253 1.46 -1.83 27.73
CA ALA A 253 1.12 -0.86 28.77
C ALA A 253 1.84 0.48 28.60
N ASP A 254 3.09 0.44 28.10
CA ASP A 254 3.97 1.59 27.96
C ASP A 254 3.89 2.27 26.57
N ALA A 255 3.04 1.73 25.68
CA ALA A 255 2.86 2.30 24.34
C ALA A 255 2.31 3.73 24.42
N ARG A 256 3.02 4.66 23.78
CA ARG A 256 2.69 6.09 23.78
C ARG A 256 2.87 6.74 22.42
N PRO A 257 2.12 7.80 22.09
CA PRO A 257 2.28 8.54 20.86
C PRO A 257 3.70 9.10 20.68
N GLU A 258 4.30 8.86 19.51
CA GLU A 258 5.60 9.46 19.10
C GLU A 258 5.36 10.81 18.41
N SER A 259 4.23 10.99 17.74
CA SER A 259 3.92 12.17 16.94
C SER A 259 2.44 12.52 16.99
N PRO A 260 2.02 13.71 16.58
CA PRO A 260 0.61 14.04 16.41
C PRO A 260 -0.07 13.11 15.39
N ALA A 261 -1.36 12.81 15.64
CA ALA A 261 -2.19 12.08 14.70
C ALA A 261 -2.39 12.91 13.41
N LYS A 262 -2.34 12.24 12.25
CA LYS A 262 -2.56 12.83 10.93
C LYS A 262 -3.71 12.14 10.23
N ALA A 263 -4.65 12.92 9.69
CA ALA A 263 -5.76 12.41 8.89
C ALA A 263 -5.56 12.73 7.42
N TRP A 264 -6.02 11.83 6.54
CA TRP A 264 -5.90 12.00 5.09
C TRP A 264 -7.08 11.34 4.36
N PRO A 265 -7.63 12.02 3.32
CA PRO A 265 -8.60 11.42 2.42
C PRO A 265 -7.90 10.49 1.43
N ILE A 266 -8.55 9.36 1.10
CA ILE A 266 -8.01 8.34 0.22
C ILE A 266 -8.95 8.15 -0.98
N PRO A 267 -8.46 8.37 -2.22
CA PRO A 267 -9.27 8.26 -3.43
C PRO A 267 -9.24 6.82 -3.97
N ALA A 268 -10.40 6.17 -4.09
CA ALA A 268 -10.51 4.76 -4.46
C ALA A 268 -11.65 4.53 -5.45
N ARG A 269 -11.53 5.03 -6.70
CA ARG A 269 -12.52 4.84 -7.78
C ARG A 269 -11.91 4.84 -9.18
N ILE A 270 -10.84 4.09 -9.36
CA ILE A 270 -10.08 4.05 -10.62
C ILE A 270 -10.93 3.65 -11.83
N ALA A 271 -11.94 2.79 -11.63
CA ALA A 271 -12.79 2.27 -12.71
C ALA A 271 -13.61 3.36 -13.42
N THR A 272 -13.88 4.49 -12.77
CA THR A 272 -14.72 5.58 -13.29
C THR A 272 -13.96 6.91 -13.46
N THR A 273 -12.66 6.91 -13.18
CA THR A 273 -11.83 8.12 -13.21
C THR A 273 -11.29 8.39 -14.61
N CYS A 274 -11.25 9.66 -15.00
CA CYS A 274 -10.52 10.08 -16.19
C CYS A 274 -9.01 9.88 -15.96
N LEU A 275 -8.40 8.99 -16.74
CA LEU A 275 -7.01 8.57 -16.59
C LEU A 275 -6.04 9.37 -17.47
N VAL A 276 -6.54 10.07 -18.48
CA VAL A 276 -5.71 10.77 -19.47
C VAL A 276 -6.36 12.08 -19.87
N ALA A 277 -5.59 13.14 -19.97
CA ALA A 277 -5.95 14.40 -20.62
C ALA A 277 -4.90 14.70 -21.69
N GLY A 278 -5.23 14.49 -22.96
CA GLY A 278 -4.30 14.65 -24.08
C GLY A 278 -3.00 13.85 -23.88
N ARG A 279 -1.90 14.57 -23.67
CA ARG A 279 -0.56 14.00 -23.43
C ARG A 279 -0.20 13.84 -21.96
N VAL A 280 -1.17 14.01 -21.05
CA VAL A 280 -0.98 13.88 -19.61
C VAL A 280 -1.66 12.61 -19.10
N LEU A 281 -0.89 11.72 -18.46
CA LEU A 281 -1.35 10.47 -17.87
C LEU A 281 -1.39 10.63 -16.35
N PHE A 282 -2.55 10.42 -15.72
CA PHE A 282 -2.71 10.45 -14.27
C PHE A 282 -2.40 9.09 -13.67
N VAL A 283 -1.62 9.05 -12.57
CA VAL A 283 -1.18 7.82 -11.90
C VAL A 283 -1.32 7.93 -10.37
N GLY A 284 -1.35 6.79 -9.67
CA GLY A 284 -1.50 6.76 -8.21
C GLY A 284 -2.78 7.44 -7.73
N ASP A 285 -2.68 8.22 -6.65
CA ASP A 285 -3.84 8.95 -6.08
C ASP A 285 -4.45 9.95 -7.09
N ALA A 286 -3.65 10.50 -8.01
CA ALA A 286 -4.18 11.36 -9.08
C ALA A 286 -5.07 10.60 -10.06
N ALA A 287 -4.87 9.29 -10.22
CA ALA A 287 -5.76 8.38 -10.95
C ALA A 287 -6.80 7.71 -10.05
N ARG A 288 -6.84 8.04 -8.75
CA ARG A 288 -7.73 7.44 -7.75
C ARG A 288 -7.59 5.92 -7.67
N ALA A 289 -6.34 5.46 -7.70
CA ALA A 289 -6.00 4.06 -7.93
C ALA A 289 -5.99 3.21 -6.65
N THR A 290 -6.29 3.76 -5.49
CA THR A 290 -6.32 3.02 -4.23
C THR A 290 -7.37 1.90 -4.26
N ASP A 291 -7.07 0.76 -3.64
CA ASP A 291 -8.00 -0.37 -3.54
C ASP A 291 -9.25 0.01 -2.73
N THR A 292 -10.41 -0.21 -3.31
CA THR A 292 -11.70 0.22 -2.74
C THR A 292 -12.07 -0.53 -1.47
N MET A 293 -11.56 -1.77 -1.26
CA MET A 293 -11.90 -2.59 -0.10
C MET A 293 -10.96 -2.34 1.09
N THR A 294 -9.66 -2.21 0.81
CA THR A 294 -8.64 -2.15 1.87
C THR A 294 -8.08 -0.76 2.13
N GLY A 295 -8.25 0.17 1.19
CA GLY A 295 -7.57 1.47 1.25
C GLY A 295 -6.06 1.40 0.96
N GLU A 296 -5.54 0.25 0.49
CA GLU A 296 -4.16 0.08 0.05
C GLU A 296 -3.92 0.86 -1.24
N GLY A 297 -2.81 1.57 -1.31
CA GLY A 297 -2.53 2.45 -2.46
C GLY A 297 -1.10 2.41 -2.97
N ILE A 298 -0.13 1.83 -2.23
CA ILE A 298 1.28 1.83 -2.66
C ILE A 298 1.47 0.89 -3.85
N GLY A 299 0.92 -0.31 -3.79
CA GLY A 299 0.99 -1.29 -4.88
C GLY A 299 0.34 -0.77 -6.16
N GLN A 300 -0.84 -0.17 -6.04
CA GLN A 300 -1.59 0.44 -7.14
C GLN A 300 -0.88 1.68 -7.71
N ALA A 301 -0.24 2.46 -6.85
CA ALA A 301 0.54 3.61 -7.29
C ALA A 301 1.74 3.16 -8.16
N LEU A 302 2.49 2.17 -7.71
CA LEU A 302 3.58 1.58 -8.48
C LEU A 302 3.09 1.02 -9.81
N GLU A 303 1.98 0.26 -9.79
CA GLU A 303 1.39 -0.36 -10.98
C GLU A 303 0.98 0.68 -12.02
N THR A 304 0.23 1.69 -11.62
CA THR A 304 -0.20 2.74 -12.56
C THR A 304 0.98 3.52 -13.13
N GLY A 305 2.03 3.75 -12.34
CA GLY A 305 3.27 4.36 -12.80
C GLY A 305 3.97 3.52 -13.86
N GLU A 306 4.16 2.21 -13.62
CA GLU A 306 4.74 1.28 -14.60
C GLU A 306 3.88 1.20 -15.88
N LEU A 307 2.55 1.11 -15.76
CA LEU A 307 1.64 1.04 -16.91
C LEU A 307 1.68 2.31 -17.77
N ALA A 308 1.74 3.48 -17.15
CA ALA A 308 1.89 4.76 -17.87
C ALA A 308 3.21 4.81 -18.62
N ALA A 309 4.32 4.41 -17.99
CA ALA A 309 5.63 4.33 -18.62
C ALA A 309 5.61 3.37 -19.81
N HIS A 310 5.09 2.16 -19.64
CA HIS A 310 5.00 1.16 -20.73
C HIS A 310 4.15 1.66 -21.90
N ALA A 311 3.04 2.37 -21.62
CA ALA A 311 2.20 2.94 -22.67
C ALA A 311 2.97 3.99 -23.48
N VAL A 312 3.72 4.88 -22.82
CA VAL A 312 4.57 5.90 -23.48
C VAL A 312 5.67 5.26 -24.31
N ILE A 313 6.37 4.27 -23.75
CA ILE A 313 7.46 3.55 -24.44
C ILE A 313 6.93 2.88 -25.71
N ALA A 314 5.84 2.13 -25.60
CA ALA A 314 5.29 1.37 -26.72
C ALA A 314 4.51 2.23 -27.74
N GLY A 315 3.92 3.34 -27.30
CA GLY A 315 3.22 4.28 -28.19
C GLY A 315 4.16 5.21 -28.96
N GLY A 316 5.30 5.54 -28.37
CA GLY A 316 6.29 6.48 -28.92
C GLY A 316 5.84 7.95 -28.87
N PRO A 317 6.70 8.88 -29.29
CA PRO A 317 6.54 10.32 -29.04
C PRO A 317 5.41 10.99 -29.82
N HIS A 318 5.01 10.42 -30.96
CA HIS A 318 4.11 11.07 -31.94
C HIS A 318 2.70 10.47 -31.99
N ARG A 319 2.35 9.51 -31.12
CA ARG A 319 1.05 8.82 -31.14
C ARG A 319 0.32 8.90 -29.80
N PRO A 320 -0.06 10.12 -29.34
CA PRO A 320 -0.67 10.30 -28.01
C PRO A 320 -1.98 9.54 -27.85
N ALA A 321 -2.80 9.44 -28.88
CA ALA A 321 -4.04 8.66 -28.84
C ALA A 321 -3.77 7.15 -28.60
N LEU A 322 -2.72 6.59 -29.20
CA LEU A 322 -2.33 5.20 -28.96
C LEU A 322 -1.80 5.00 -27.54
N VAL A 323 -1.01 5.96 -27.01
CA VAL A 323 -0.51 5.95 -25.63
C VAL A 323 -1.70 5.97 -24.65
N ALA A 324 -2.64 6.91 -24.82
CA ALA A 324 -3.84 7.03 -24.02
C ALA A 324 -4.68 5.74 -24.03
N GLN A 325 -4.95 5.20 -25.21
CA GLN A 325 -5.74 3.97 -25.38
C GLN A 325 -5.06 2.76 -24.70
N ARG A 326 -3.75 2.62 -24.84
CA ARG A 326 -2.98 1.52 -24.20
C ARG A 326 -3.04 1.63 -22.69
N TYR A 327 -2.75 2.80 -22.14
CA TYR A 327 -2.79 3.04 -20.70
C TYR A 327 -4.19 2.75 -20.12
N GLN A 328 -5.23 3.36 -20.68
CA GLN A 328 -6.60 3.14 -20.24
C GLN A 328 -7.03 1.67 -20.32
N ARG A 329 -6.71 0.99 -21.42
CA ARG A 329 -7.06 -0.44 -21.60
C ARG A 329 -6.38 -1.32 -20.55
N GLN A 330 -5.10 -1.10 -20.25
CA GLN A 330 -4.36 -1.88 -19.27
C GLN A 330 -4.88 -1.64 -17.85
N VAL A 331 -5.13 -0.40 -17.49
CA VAL A 331 -5.69 -0.05 -16.16
C VAL A 331 -7.10 -0.63 -16.00
N VAL A 332 -7.99 -0.41 -16.96
CA VAL A 332 -9.39 -0.89 -16.87
C VAL A 332 -9.46 -2.42 -16.91
N GLY A 333 -8.64 -3.07 -17.73
CA GLY A 333 -8.62 -4.54 -17.87
C GLY A 333 -8.04 -5.26 -16.65
N GLY A 334 -7.10 -4.64 -15.94
CA GLY A 334 -6.49 -5.18 -14.72
C GLY A 334 -7.17 -4.65 -13.46
N MET A 335 -6.76 -3.46 -13.05
CA MET A 335 -7.19 -2.84 -11.80
C MET A 335 -8.70 -2.54 -11.74
N GLY A 336 -9.32 -2.21 -12.86
CA GLY A 336 -10.78 -2.00 -12.90
C GLY A 336 -11.60 -3.26 -12.62
N ALA A 337 -11.08 -4.45 -12.94
CA ALA A 337 -11.72 -5.71 -12.56
C ALA A 337 -11.60 -5.97 -11.06
N ASP A 338 -10.41 -5.70 -10.51
CA ASP A 338 -10.15 -5.81 -9.06
C ASP A 338 -11.02 -4.83 -8.27
N ASP A 339 -11.14 -3.57 -8.72
CA ASP A 339 -11.96 -2.54 -8.11
C ASP A 339 -13.45 -2.92 -8.07
N ARG A 340 -13.99 -3.44 -9.18
CA ARG A 340 -15.41 -3.90 -9.22
C ARG A 340 -15.67 -5.04 -8.23
N LEU A 341 -14.76 -6.01 -8.12
CA LEU A 341 -14.88 -7.09 -7.14
C LEU A 341 -14.74 -6.58 -5.72
N ALA A 342 -13.76 -5.71 -5.46
CA ALA A 342 -13.55 -5.06 -4.17
C ALA A 342 -14.79 -4.28 -3.72
N ALA A 343 -15.41 -3.51 -4.62
CA ALA A 343 -16.65 -2.79 -4.35
C ALA A 343 -17.82 -3.73 -4.00
N LEU A 344 -17.93 -4.88 -4.66
CA LEU A 344 -18.94 -5.89 -4.35
C LEU A 344 -18.71 -6.50 -2.95
N LEU A 345 -17.49 -6.90 -2.64
CA LEU A 345 -17.13 -7.46 -1.34
C LEU A 345 -17.31 -6.45 -0.21
N SER A 346 -16.97 -5.18 -0.43
CA SER A 346 -17.15 -4.11 0.55
C SER A 346 -18.62 -3.93 0.96
N ARG A 347 -19.59 -4.19 0.05
CA ARG A 347 -21.01 -4.18 0.40
C ARG A 347 -21.36 -5.26 1.43
N THR A 348 -20.77 -6.44 1.30
CA THR A 348 -20.95 -7.55 2.28
C THR A 348 -20.26 -7.24 3.60
N LEU A 349 -19.03 -6.71 3.55
CA LEU A 349 -18.23 -6.36 4.73
C LEU A 349 -18.80 -5.20 5.54
N ARG A 350 -19.69 -4.39 4.96
CA ARG A 350 -20.41 -3.32 5.67
C ARG A 350 -21.29 -3.88 6.81
N HIS A 351 -21.75 -5.11 6.66
CA HIS A 351 -22.63 -5.75 7.63
C HIS A 351 -21.84 -6.60 8.62
N ARG A 352 -22.14 -6.45 9.92
CA ARG A 352 -21.50 -7.20 11.01
C ARG A 352 -21.50 -8.72 10.77
N LYS A 353 -22.62 -9.27 10.27
CA LYS A 353 -22.71 -10.71 9.94
C LYS A 353 -21.79 -11.08 8.78
N GLY A 354 -21.69 -10.24 7.74
CA GLY A 354 -20.82 -10.46 6.58
C GLY A 354 -19.34 -10.43 6.96
N ALA A 355 -18.91 -9.42 7.70
CA ALA A 355 -17.53 -9.32 8.18
C ALA A 355 -17.15 -10.48 9.13
N ARG A 356 -18.07 -10.89 10.02
CA ARG A 356 -17.88 -12.08 10.87
C ARG A 356 -17.74 -13.35 10.04
N ALA A 357 -18.60 -13.56 9.06
CA ALA A 357 -18.56 -14.73 8.18
C ALA A 357 -17.27 -14.78 7.36
N ALA A 358 -16.82 -13.65 6.81
CA ALA A 358 -15.58 -13.57 6.07
C ALA A 358 -14.37 -14.02 6.91
N VAL A 359 -14.24 -13.52 8.15
CA VAL A 359 -13.15 -13.93 9.06
C VAL A 359 -13.29 -15.40 9.47
N LEU A 360 -14.52 -15.91 9.65
CA LEU A 360 -14.75 -17.31 10.01
C LEU A 360 -14.29 -18.25 8.86
N VAL A 361 -14.69 -17.97 7.63
CA VAL A 361 -14.32 -18.75 6.43
C VAL A 361 -12.82 -18.65 6.18
N ALA A 362 -12.24 -17.45 6.22
CA ALA A 362 -10.81 -17.26 6.04
C ALA A 362 -9.98 -18.01 7.09
N GLY A 363 -10.47 -18.08 8.33
CA GLY A 363 -9.81 -18.75 9.45
C GLY A 363 -10.15 -20.22 9.65
N ALA A 364 -10.90 -20.86 8.75
CA ALA A 364 -11.47 -22.20 8.97
C ALA A 364 -10.40 -23.32 9.09
N ASN A 365 -9.37 -23.26 8.26
CA ASN A 365 -8.26 -24.23 8.28
C ASN A 365 -6.97 -23.59 7.72
N ASP A 366 -5.86 -24.31 7.72
CA ASP A 366 -4.56 -23.77 7.32
C ASP A 366 -4.49 -23.44 5.83
N TRP A 367 -5.21 -24.18 4.98
CA TRP A 367 -5.28 -23.88 3.55
C TRP A 367 -6.01 -22.55 3.30
N THR A 368 -7.17 -22.35 3.94
CA THR A 368 -7.92 -21.07 3.83
C THR A 368 -7.14 -19.90 4.40
N ARG A 369 -6.50 -20.06 5.56
CA ARG A 369 -5.66 -19.00 6.18
C ARG A 369 -4.53 -18.58 5.25
N ARG A 370 -3.77 -19.55 4.72
CA ARG A 370 -2.64 -19.29 3.81
C ARG A 370 -3.07 -18.60 2.53
N ASN A 371 -4.14 -19.08 1.88
CA ASN A 371 -4.59 -18.48 0.62
C ASN A 371 -5.28 -17.12 0.83
N PHE A 372 -6.02 -16.96 1.91
CA PHE A 372 -6.63 -15.67 2.27
C PHE A 372 -5.57 -14.60 2.53
N VAL A 373 -4.54 -14.89 3.32
CA VAL A 373 -3.49 -13.90 3.60
C VAL A 373 -2.71 -13.53 2.35
N ARG A 374 -2.40 -14.47 1.48
CA ARG A 374 -1.77 -14.19 0.17
C ARG A 374 -2.65 -13.29 -0.70
N TRP A 375 -3.95 -13.60 -0.77
CA TRP A 375 -4.90 -12.78 -1.50
C TRP A 375 -5.04 -11.38 -0.90
N MET A 376 -5.11 -11.26 0.41
CA MET A 376 -5.20 -9.99 1.11
C MET A 376 -3.94 -9.13 0.88
N TRP A 377 -2.77 -9.75 0.82
CA TRP A 377 -1.50 -9.08 0.54
C TRP A 377 -1.16 -8.97 -0.96
N GLU A 378 -2.15 -9.14 -1.84
CA GLU A 378 -2.02 -8.94 -3.30
C GLU A 378 -0.90 -9.78 -3.95
N ASP A 379 -0.64 -10.96 -3.41
CA ASP A 379 0.29 -11.90 -4.03
C ASP A 379 -0.24 -12.38 -5.40
N TYR A 380 -1.55 -12.31 -5.59
CA TYR A 380 -2.25 -12.47 -6.84
C TYR A 380 -3.46 -11.51 -6.96
N PRO A 381 -3.99 -11.30 -8.18
CA PRO A 381 -5.07 -10.34 -8.42
C PRO A 381 -6.29 -10.55 -7.53
N ARG A 382 -6.94 -9.48 -7.09
CA ARG A 382 -8.20 -9.56 -6.33
C ARG A 382 -9.25 -10.36 -7.09
N ALA A 383 -9.46 -10.02 -8.36
CA ALA A 383 -10.41 -10.68 -9.26
C ALA A 383 -9.82 -11.91 -9.96
N VAL A 384 -8.98 -12.69 -9.27
CA VAL A 384 -8.26 -13.83 -9.85
C VAL A 384 -9.16 -14.78 -10.62
N LEU A 385 -10.36 -15.11 -10.13
CA LEU A 385 -11.30 -15.99 -10.80
C LEU A 385 -11.91 -15.38 -12.07
N ALA A 386 -12.05 -14.06 -12.12
CA ALA A 386 -12.61 -13.33 -13.26
C ALA A 386 -11.54 -12.89 -14.29
N THR A 387 -10.26 -13.08 -13.99
CA THR A 387 -9.15 -12.63 -14.83
C THR A 387 -8.13 -13.75 -15.10
N PRO A 388 -8.51 -14.86 -15.76
CA PRO A 388 -7.60 -15.99 -15.98
C PRO A 388 -6.36 -15.64 -16.79
N HIS A 389 -6.40 -14.62 -17.64
CA HIS A 389 -5.24 -14.10 -18.37
C HIS A 389 -4.14 -13.49 -17.49
N ARG A 390 -4.43 -13.23 -16.20
CA ARG A 390 -3.46 -12.74 -15.18
C ARG A 390 -2.87 -13.88 -14.34
N TRP A 391 -3.27 -15.13 -14.57
CA TRP A 391 -2.74 -16.26 -13.84
C TRP A 391 -1.27 -16.51 -14.18
N ARG A 392 -0.50 -16.86 -13.16
CA ARG A 392 0.90 -17.26 -13.31
C ARG A 392 1.05 -18.70 -12.86
N ARG A 393 2.00 -19.42 -13.44
CA ARG A 393 2.20 -20.88 -13.22
C ARG A 393 2.37 -21.22 -11.73
N ASP A 394 3.07 -20.40 -10.95
CA ASP A 394 3.36 -20.65 -9.54
C ASP A 394 2.61 -19.70 -8.59
N MET A 395 1.48 -19.15 -9.04
CA MET A 395 0.75 -18.10 -8.32
C MET A 395 0.38 -18.50 -6.88
N LEU A 396 -0.01 -19.75 -6.64
CA LEU A 396 -0.44 -20.23 -5.31
C LEU A 396 0.71 -20.76 -4.44
N HIS A 397 1.90 -21.00 -5.00
CA HIS A 397 3.02 -21.66 -4.32
C HIS A 397 4.36 -20.93 -4.48
N GLY A 398 4.40 -19.86 -5.28
CA GLY A 398 5.62 -19.11 -5.54
C GLY A 398 6.21 -18.45 -4.28
N PRO A 399 7.50 -18.13 -4.30
CA PRO A 399 8.17 -17.44 -3.20
C PRO A 399 7.69 -15.98 -3.08
N GLY A 400 7.95 -15.36 -1.94
CA GLY A 400 7.82 -13.92 -1.74
C GLY A 400 8.83 -13.11 -2.57
N ALA A 401 8.80 -11.79 -2.42
CA ALA A 401 9.79 -10.89 -3.01
C ALA A 401 11.16 -11.03 -2.30
N TYR A 402 12.23 -10.59 -2.94
CA TYR A 402 13.60 -10.54 -2.40
C TYR A 402 14.19 -11.88 -1.96
N ARG A 403 13.75 -13.00 -2.52
CA ARG A 403 14.21 -14.35 -2.15
C ARG A 403 15.70 -14.54 -2.38
N ASP A 404 16.19 -14.13 -3.52
CA ASP A 404 17.59 -14.37 -3.92
C ASP A 404 18.55 -13.43 -3.19
N GLU A 405 18.10 -12.21 -2.88
CA GLU A 405 18.87 -11.25 -2.08
C GLU A 405 19.05 -11.72 -0.64
N LEU A 406 18.01 -12.29 -0.02
CA LEU A 406 18.09 -12.87 1.33
C LEU A 406 19.05 -14.07 1.39
N ARG A 407 19.16 -14.87 0.32
CA ARG A 407 20.12 -15.95 0.21
C ARG A 407 21.56 -15.45 0.11
N ALA A 408 21.78 -14.37 -0.65
CA ALA A 408 23.09 -13.78 -0.86
C ALA A 408 23.65 -13.11 0.42
N THR A 409 22.79 -12.57 1.29
CA THR A 409 23.18 -11.90 2.55
C THR A 409 23.31 -12.85 3.75
N GLY A 410 23.06 -14.17 3.58
CA GLY A 410 23.13 -15.13 4.67
C GLY A 410 22.04 -14.97 5.74
N THR A 411 21.12 -14.04 5.60
CA THR A 411 19.92 -13.87 6.43
C THR A 411 18.82 -14.82 6.00
N ALA A 412 19.12 -16.12 5.88
CA ALA A 412 18.11 -17.15 5.90
C ALA A 412 17.43 -17.08 7.27
N THR A 413 16.13 -16.90 7.28
CA THR A 413 15.29 -16.89 8.47
C THR A 413 15.73 -17.99 9.43
N PRO A 414 15.96 -17.72 10.74
CA PRO A 414 16.14 -18.78 11.73
C PRO A 414 14.77 -19.45 11.94
N GLY A 415 14.48 -20.40 11.10
CA GLY A 415 13.28 -21.20 11.13
C GLY A 415 13.64 -22.66 11.12
N ALA A 416 14.26 -23.16 12.19
CA ALA A 416 14.22 -24.57 12.59
C ALA A 416 15.22 -24.80 13.72
N ALA A 417 14.93 -24.47 14.94
CA ALA A 417 15.39 -25.12 16.17
C ALA A 417 14.71 -24.49 17.40
N LEU A 418 13.40 -24.56 17.48
CA LEU A 418 12.76 -24.67 18.79
C LEU A 418 12.37 -26.13 18.94
N GLY A 419 13.33 -26.94 19.42
CA GLY A 419 13.08 -28.24 19.95
C GLY A 419 11.96 -28.11 20.99
N HIS A 420 10.95 -28.95 20.87
CA HIS A 420 9.95 -29.12 21.93
C HIS A 420 10.69 -29.37 23.24
N PRO A 421 10.35 -28.68 24.32
CA PRO A 421 10.78 -29.12 25.65
C PRO A 421 10.16 -30.51 25.86
N PRO A 422 10.90 -31.46 26.49
CA PRO A 422 10.38 -32.78 26.76
C PRO A 422 9.17 -32.64 27.69
N ALA A 423 8.12 -33.40 27.37
CA ALA A 423 6.91 -33.50 28.18
C ALA A 423 7.32 -33.79 29.64
N ALA A 424 6.94 -32.92 30.56
CA ALA A 424 7.08 -33.13 31.97
C ALA A 424 6.29 -34.38 32.36
N SER A 425 7.01 -35.42 32.80
CA SER A 425 6.47 -36.62 33.40
C SER A 425 5.70 -36.22 34.65
N SER A 426 4.40 -36.50 34.68
CA SER A 426 3.56 -36.44 35.88
C SER A 426 4.13 -37.39 36.96
N PRO A 427 4.27 -36.93 38.20
CA PRO A 427 4.59 -37.86 39.28
C PRO A 427 3.39 -38.72 39.57
N ALA A 428 3.64 -40.03 39.64
CA ALA A 428 2.69 -41.04 40.10
C ALA A 428 2.26 -40.78 41.54
N SER A 429 0.96 -40.78 41.80
CA SER A 429 0.40 -40.84 43.14
C SER A 429 0.61 -42.26 43.72
N PRO A 430 1.09 -42.35 44.96
CA PRO A 430 1.06 -43.66 45.63
C PRO A 430 -0.34 -43.96 46.18
N LEU A 431 -0.87 -45.08 45.79
CA LEU A 431 -1.95 -45.76 46.44
C LEU A 431 -1.48 -46.23 47.83
N ALA A 432 -2.14 -45.81 48.90
CA ALA A 432 -2.10 -46.45 50.21
C ALA A 432 -3.44 -47.06 50.47
N GLU A 433 -3.46 -48.40 50.46
CA GLU A 433 -4.47 -49.21 51.16
C GLU A 433 -4.42 -48.92 52.65
N GLU A 434 -5.58 -48.85 53.25
CA GLU A 434 -5.87 -49.48 54.55
C GLU A 434 -7.38 -49.39 54.82
N ARG A 435 -8.04 -50.54 54.89
CA ARG A 435 -9.15 -50.85 55.74
C ARG A 435 -8.57 -51.60 56.96
N PRO A 436 -9.20 -51.79 58.13
CA PRO A 436 -10.66 -51.89 58.41
C PRO A 436 -11.07 -51.28 59.77
N THR A 437 -12.24 -51.06 60.02
CA THR A 437 -13.31 -51.67 60.87
C THR A 437 -14.54 -50.81 60.89
#